data_dcb543446a320d682d88608eb902f320
#
_entry.id   dcb543446a320d682d88608eb902f320
#
_cell.length_a   1.000
_cell.length_b   1.000
_cell.length_c   1.000
_cell.angle_alpha   90.00
_cell.angle_beta   90.00
_cell.angle_gamma   90.00
#
_symmetry.space_group_name_H-M   'P 1'
#
loop_
_entity.id
_entity.type
_entity.pdbx_description
1 polymer ?
#
loop_
_entity_poly.entity_id
_entity_poly.type
_entity_poly.pdbx_seq_one_letter_code
_entity_poly.pdbx_strand_id
1 'polypeptide(L)'
;MSDSIKYLLEENKAPKFWYNINADLPSPPPPPLHPGTKQPAGPDDFAPLFPMSLIMQEVSTEREIEIPEPVREVYKQWRPSPLFRARRLEKFLDTPAKIYYKYEGCLLYTSDAADD
;
A
#
# COMPACT_ATOMS: atom_id res chain seq x y z
N MET A 1 -4.53 -3.66 29.66
CA MET A 1 -4.94 -3.26 28.30
C MET A 1 -4.57 -1.81 28.08
N SER A 2 -3.95 -1.53 26.95
CA SER A 2 -3.60 -0.15 26.60
C SER A 2 -4.84 0.62 26.13
N ASP A 3 -5.09 1.78 26.74
CA ASP A 3 -6.13 2.72 26.27
C ASP A 3 -5.65 3.63 25.15
N SER A 4 -4.46 3.36 24.62
CA SER A 4 -3.87 4.13 23.54
C SER A 4 -4.76 4.11 22.28
N ILE A 5 -4.87 5.25 21.68
CA ILE A 5 -5.56 5.43 20.38
C ILE A 5 -4.59 5.75 19.25
N LYS A 6 -3.35 6.09 19.58
CA LYS A 6 -2.30 6.43 18.62
C LYS A 6 -1.11 5.49 18.78
N TYR A 7 -0.68 4.89 17.68
CA TYR A 7 0.46 3.99 17.63
C TYR A 7 1.44 4.47 16.57
N LEU A 8 2.72 4.50 16.92
CA LEU A 8 3.81 4.85 16.02
C LEU A 8 4.88 3.77 16.14
N LEU A 9 5.28 3.17 15.01
CA LEU A 9 6.40 2.25 14.96
C LEU A 9 7.72 2.98 15.18
N GLU A 10 8.67 2.30 15.79
CA GLU A 10 10.06 2.75 15.78
C GLU A 10 10.62 2.67 14.35
N GLU A 11 11.49 3.59 14.01
CA GLU A 11 12.07 3.71 12.68
C GLU A 11 12.76 2.42 12.19
N ASN A 12 13.45 1.73 13.10
CA ASN A 12 14.15 0.47 12.80
C ASN A 12 13.20 -0.72 12.54
N LYS A 13 11.91 -0.55 12.81
CA LYS A 13 10.86 -1.56 12.54
C LYS A 13 10.12 -1.31 11.23
N ALA A 14 10.54 -0.32 10.44
CA ALA A 14 9.98 -0.11 9.11
C ALA A 14 10.20 -1.36 8.23
N PRO A 15 9.18 -1.81 7.48
CA PRO A 15 9.29 -3.03 6.69
C PRO A 15 10.33 -2.89 5.57
N LYS A 16 11.01 -3.99 5.27
CA LYS A 16 11.98 -4.10 4.17
C LYS A 16 11.39 -4.76 2.94
N PHE A 17 10.22 -5.34 3.06
CA PHE A 17 9.52 -6.07 2.01
C PHE A 17 8.09 -5.59 1.89
N TRP A 18 7.58 -5.58 0.67
CA TRP A 18 6.16 -5.50 0.40
C TRP A 18 5.55 -6.90 0.46
N TYR A 19 4.39 -7.01 1.08
CA TYR A 19 3.60 -8.24 1.03
C TYR A 19 2.82 -8.28 -0.28
N ASN A 20 2.99 -9.39 -1.02
CA ASN A 20 2.28 -9.64 -2.26
C ASN A 20 1.14 -10.63 -2.03
N ILE A 21 -0.07 -10.15 -2.03
CA ILE A 21 -1.28 -10.95 -1.80
C ILE A 21 -1.49 -12.03 -2.87
N ASN A 22 -0.95 -11.85 -4.09
CA ASN A 22 -1.09 -12.83 -5.17
C ASN A 22 -0.57 -14.21 -4.78
N ALA A 23 0.43 -14.26 -3.89
CA ALA A 23 0.99 -15.52 -3.39
C ALA A 23 0.00 -16.33 -2.55
N ASP A 24 -1.00 -15.68 -1.96
CA ASP A 24 -1.95 -16.29 -1.01
C ASP A 24 -3.38 -16.33 -1.53
N LEU A 25 -3.62 -15.87 -2.76
CA LEU A 25 -4.92 -15.98 -3.37
C LEU A 25 -5.22 -17.43 -3.80
N PRO A 26 -6.45 -17.91 -3.59
CA PRO A 26 -6.84 -19.27 -4.00
C PRO A 26 -6.82 -19.47 -5.52
N SER A 27 -6.93 -18.39 -6.28
CA SER A 27 -6.79 -18.38 -7.75
C SER A 27 -6.20 -17.03 -8.18
N PRO A 28 -5.44 -17.00 -9.29
CA PRO A 28 -4.93 -15.74 -9.81
C PRO A 28 -6.08 -14.75 -10.11
N PRO A 29 -5.87 -13.44 -9.88
CA PRO A 29 -6.84 -12.45 -10.29
C PRO A 29 -6.98 -12.41 -11.83
N PRO A 30 -8.16 -12.09 -12.36
CA PRO A 30 -8.33 -11.95 -13.79
C PRO A 30 -7.42 -10.81 -14.32
N PRO A 31 -6.85 -10.97 -15.52
CA PRO A 31 -6.05 -9.90 -16.11
C PRO A 31 -6.91 -8.67 -16.41
N PRO A 32 -6.34 -7.46 -16.31
CA PRO A 32 -7.02 -6.25 -16.75
C PRO A 32 -7.29 -6.31 -18.27
N LEU A 33 -8.38 -5.71 -18.71
CA LEU A 33 -8.76 -5.69 -20.10
C LEU A 33 -8.34 -4.36 -20.75
N HIS A 34 -7.79 -4.46 -21.95
CA HIS A 34 -7.50 -3.28 -22.77
C HIS A 34 -8.80 -2.54 -23.09
N PRO A 35 -8.89 -1.22 -22.86
CA PRO A 35 -10.16 -0.48 -22.98
C PRO A 35 -10.73 -0.47 -24.41
N GLY A 36 -9.87 -0.49 -25.43
CA GLY A 36 -10.29 -0.50 -26.84
C GLY A 36 -10.67 -1.88 -27.35
N THR A 37 -9.81 -2.88 -27.13
CA THR A 37 -10.00 -4.23 -27.70
C THR A 37 -10.83 -5.16 -26.85
N LYS A 38 -10.98 -4.84 -25.55
CA LYS A 38 -11.63 -5.70 -24.54
C LYS A 38 -10.96 -7.06 -24.34
N GLN A 39 -9.74 -7.22 -24.85
CA GLN A 39 -8.92 -8.41 -24.66
C GLN A 39 -7.97 -8.21 -23.45
N PRO A 40 -7.44 -9.29 -22.85
CA PRO A 40 -6.46 -9.18 -21.78
C PRO A 40 -5.28 -8.29 -22.20
N ALA A 41 -4.98 -7.28 -21.35
CA ALA A 41 -3.87 -6.38 -21.59
C ALA A 41 -2.56 -7.05 -21.22
N GLY A 42 -1.53 -6.90 -22.06
CA GLY A 42 -0.19 -7.43 -21.85
C GLY A 42 0.82 -6.37 -21.42
N PRO A 43 2.08 -6.79 -21.18
CA PRO A 43 3.15 -5.86 -20.79
C PRO A 43 3.33 -4.68 -21.73
N ASP A 44 3.15 -4.89 -23.04
CA ASP A 44 3.31 -3.85 -24.04
C ASP A 44 2.25 -2.74 -23.92
N ASP A 45 1.07 -3.07 -23.41
CA ASP A 45 0.00 -2.09 -23.16
C ASP A 45 0.32 -1.19 -21.97
N PHE A 46 1.11 -1.68 -21.00
CA PHE A 46 1.48 -0.96 -19.80
C PHE A 46 2.83 -0.26 -19.90
N ALA A 47 3.73 -0.74 -20.74
CA ALA A 47 5.09 -0.23 -20.87
C ALA A 47 5.17 1.29 -21.14
N PRO A 48 4.25 1.92 -21.89
CA PRO A 48 4.23 3.37 -22.07
C PRO A 48 3.91 4.15 -20.79
N LEU A 49 3.25 3.51 -19.83
CA LEU A 49 2.76 4.16 -18.58
C LEU A 49 3.61 3.82 -17.36
N PHE A 50 4.17 2.61 -17.31
CA PHE A 50 4.88 2.11 -16.15
C PHE A 50 6.26 1.52 -16.51
N PRO A 51 7.27 1.70 -15.65
CA PRO A 51 8.55 1.00 -15.80
C PRO A 51 8.35 -0.52 -15.81
N MET A 52 9.14 -1.23 -16.60
CA MET A 52 9.04 -2.70 -16.70
C MET A 52 9.21 -3.39 -15.35
N SER A 53 10.03 -2.85 -14.45
CA SER A 53 10.20 -3.38 -13.09
C SER A 53 8.90 -3.42 -12.29
N LEU A 54 8.03 -2.41 -12.44
CA LEU A 54 6.72 -2.38 -11.77
C LEU A 54 5.75 -3.36 -12.43
N ILE A 55 5.79 -3.49 -13.76
CA ILE A 55 4.95 -4.45 -14.49
C ILE A 55 5.31 -5.89 -14.06
N MET A 56 6.60 -6.19 -13.95
CA MET A 56 7.07 -7.50 -13.49
C MET A 56 6.71 -7.76 -12.03
N GLN A 57 6.73 -6.73 -11.20
CA GLN A 57 6.29 -6.83 -9.81
C GLN A 57 4.79 -7.16 -9.70
N GLU A 58 3.96 -6.55 -10.53
CA GLU A 58 2.50 -6.76 -10.55
C GLU A 58 2.13 -8.22 -10.86
N VAL A 59 2.89 -8.89 -11.73
CA VAL A 59 2.63 -10.29 -12.11
C VAL A 59 3.40 -11.30 -11.26
N SER A 60 4.21 -10.85 -10.32
CA SER A 60 4.99 -11.73 -9.44
C SER A 60 4.09 -12.58 -8.54
N THR A 61 4.50 -13.81 -8.29
CA THR A 61 3.88 -14.74 -7.34
C THR A 61 4.69 -14.89 -6.05
N GLU A 62 5.81 -14.18 -5.92
CA GLU A 62 6.59 -14.18 -4.70
C GLU A 62 5.84 -13.45 -3.59
N ARG A 63 5.79 -14.04 -2.41
CA ARG A 63 5.06 -13.48 -1.25
C ARG A 63 5.66 -12.20 -0.74
N GLU A 64 6.98 -12.12 -0.69
CA GLU A 64 7.72 -10.98 -0.20
C GLU A 64 8.56 -10.39 -1.33
N ILE A 65 8.32 -9.12 -1.63
CA ILE A 65 9.07 -8.40 -2.65
C ILE A 65 9.92 -7.36 -1.94
N GLU A 66 11.24 -7.45 -2.09
CA GLU A 66 12.17 -6.54 -1.44
C GLU A 66 11.93 -5.09 -1.91
N ILE A 67 11.82 -4.18 -0.93
CA ILE A 67 11.75 -2.74 -1.21
C ILE A 67 13.17 -2.26 -1.51
N PRO A 68 13.45 -1.75 -2.71
CA PRO A 68 14.79 -1.26 -3.07
C PRO A 68 15.30 -0.21 -2.10
N GLU A 69 16.60 -0.24 -1.80
CA GLU A 69 17.22 0.70 -0.86
C GLU A 69 16.91 2.18 -1.16
N PRO A 70 16.97 2.67 -2.41
CA PRO A 70 16.60 4.05 -2.71
C PRO A 70 15.17 4.41 -2.33
N VAL A 71 14.23 3.46 -2.47
CA VAL A 71 12.84 3.65 -2.06
C VAL A 71 12.71 3.71 -0.54
N ARG A 72 13.43 2.84 0.18
CA ARG A 72 13.47 2.87 1.65
C ARG A 72 14.03 4.18 2.19
N GLU A 73 15.07 4.74 1.55
CA GLU A 73 15.63 6.03 1.92
C GLU A 73 14.62 7.17 1.74
N VAL A 74 13.83 7.14 0.67
CA VAL A 74 12.73 8.09 0.48
C VAL A 74 11.66 7.91 1.56
N TYR A 75 11.28 6.66 1.89
CA TYR A 75 10.30 6.38 2.94
C TYR A 75 10.72 6.92 4.32
N LYS A 76 11.99 6.92 4.66
CA LYS A 76 12.49 7.45 5.93
C LYS A 76 12.18 8.92 6.16
N GLN A 77 11.88 9.67 5.10
CA GLN A 77 11.57 11.10 5.20
C GLN A 77 10.23 11.37 5.89
N TRP A 78 9.27 10.44 5.83
CA TRP A 78 7.94 10.63 6.43
C TRP A 78 7.34 9.38 7.08
N ARG A 79 7.93 8.23 6.91
CA ARG A 79 7.46 6.98 7.52
C ARG A 79 8.32 6.59 8.71
N PRO A 80 7.74 5.90 9.70
CA PRO A 80 6.37 5.40 9.74
C PRO A 80 5.35 6.50 10.06
N SER A 81 4.21 6.44 9.38
CA SER A 81 3.08 7.30 9.69
C SER A 81 2.27 6.72 10.88
N PRO A 82 1.57 7.56 11.68
CA PRO A 82 0.83 7.07 12.82
C PRO A 82 -0.39 6.25 12.44
N LEU A 83 -0.68 5.24 13.26
CA LEU A 83 -1.89 4.43 13.22
C LEU A 83 -2.81 4.87 14.35
N PHE A 84 -4.06 5.19 14.04
CA PHE A 84 -5.06 5.58 15.03
C PHE A 84 -6.16 4.55 15.14
N ARG A 85 -6.66 4.36 16.35
CA ARG A 85 -7.86 3.56 16.58
C ARG A 85 -9.09 4.46 16.59
N ALA A 86 -10.09 4.11 15.80
CA ALA A 86 -11.31 4.88 15.62
C ALA A 86 -12.41 4.46 16.61
N ARG A 87 -12.17 4.64 17.92
CA ARG A 87 -13.09 4.22 18.99
C ARG A 87 -14.47 4.85 18.89
N ARG A 88 -14.57 6.09 18.43
CA ARG A 88 -15.86 6.77 18.25
C ARG A 88 -16.68 6.11 17.14
N LEU A 89 -16.01 5.71 16.06
CA LEU A 89 -16.66 5.00 14.95
C LEU A 89 -17.12 3.61 15.40
N GLU A 90 -16.27 2.87 16.13
CA GLU A 90 -16.63 1.58 16.70
C GLU A 90 -17.91 1.67 17.54
N LYS A 91 -17.98 2.70 18.40
CA LYS A 91 -19.16 2.93 19.25
C LYS A 91 -20.40 3.33 18.43
N PHE A 92 -20.20 4.19 17.44
CA PHE A 92 -21.30 4.61 16.55
C PHE A 92 -21.91 3.45 15.77
N LEU A 93 -21.06 2.51 15.31
CA LEU A 93 -21.49 1.33 14.57
C LEU A 93 -21.96 0.17 15.49
N ASP A 94 -21.84 0.34 16.79
CA ASP A 94 -22.14 -0.71 17.79
C ASP A 94 -21.51 -2.06 17.42
N THR A 95 -20.22 -2.03 17.09
CA THR A 95 -19.48 -3.20 16.62
C THR A 95 -18.39 -3.62 17.61
N PRO A 96 -18.17 -4.96 17.80
CA PRO A 96 -17.01 -5.44 18.55
C PRO A 96 -15.70 -5.35 17.78
N ALA A 97 -15.75 -5.01 16.49
CA ALA A 97 -14.58 -4.87 15.65
C ALA A 97 -13.69 -3.71 16.11
N LYS A 98 -12.37 -3.92 16.06
CA LYS A 98 -11.38 -2.88 16.31
C LYS A 98 -11.03 -2.22 14.98
N ILE A 99 -11.42 -0.95 14.82
CA ILE A 99 -11.24 -0.21 13.57
C ILE A 99 -10.04 0.71 13.71
N TYR A 100 -9.10 0.59 12.77
CA TYR A 100 -7.90 1.40 12.71
C TYR A 100 -7.79 2.13 11.38
N TYR A 101 -7.13 3.28 11.38
CA TYR A 101 -6.79 3.99 10.16
C TYR A 101 -5.35 4.52 10.23
N LYS A 102 -4.67 4.46 9.09
CA LYS A 102 -3.36 5.10 8.88
C LYS A 102 -3.59 6.58 8.60
N TYR A 103 -2.94 7.44 9.37
CA TYR A 103 -3.05 8.87 9.15
C TYR A 103 -1.92 9.36 8.23
N GLU A 104 -2.29 9.75 7.03
CA GLU A 104 -1.37 10.24 6.00
C GLU A 104 -1.57 11.75 5.73
N GLY A 105 -2.37 12.43 6.53
CA GLY A 105 -2.75 13.83 6.32
C GLY A 105 -1.59 14.83 6.40
N CYS A 106 -0.58 14.56 7.22
CA CYS A 106 0.59 15.44 7.33
C CYS A 106 1.59 15.28 6.17
N LEU A 107 1.37 14.33 5.28
CA LEU A 107 2.20 14.08 4.10
C LEU A 107 1.80 14.96 2.90
N LEU A 108 0.71 15.70 3.00
CA LEU A 108 0.24 16.60 1.94
C LEU A 108 1.25 17.71 1.61
N TYR A 109 2.10 18.06 2.56
CA TYR A 109 3.17 19.05 2.35
C TYR A 109 4.38 18.50 1.57
N THR A 110 4.49 17.19 1.46
CA THR A 110 5.59 16.52 0.78
C THR A 110 5.20 15.93 -0.56
N SER A 111 3.90 15.83 -0.83
CA SER A 111 3.38 15.42 -2.13
C SER A 111 2.79 16.65 -2.83
N ASP A 112 3.44 17.10 -3.86
CA ASP A 112 2.99 18.20 -4.73
C ASP A 112 1.66 17.93 -5.43
N ALA A 113 1.13 16.76 -5.31
CA ALA A 113 -0.13 16.36 -5.95
C ALA A 113 -1.36 17.13 -5.47
N ALA A 114 -1.24 17.92 -4.40
CA ALA A 114 -2.34 18.71 -3.87
C ALA A 114 -2.34 20.18 -4.34
N ASP A 115 -1.27 20.61 -5.02
CA ASP A 115 -1.09 22.00 -5.45
C ASP A 115 -1.35 22.23 -6.94
N ASP A 116 -1.73 21.20 -7.70
CA ASP A 116 -2.08 21.28 -9.12
C ASP A 116 -3.60 21.32 -9.35
#